data_305ccb1decb44fec7804e744cb2a65de
#
_entry.id   305ccb1decb44fec7804e744cb2a65de
#
_cell.length_a   1.000
_cell.length_b   1.000
_cell.length_c   1.000
_cell.angle_alpha   90.00
_cell.angle_beta   90.00
_cell.angle_gamma   90.00
#
_symmetry.space_group_name_H-M   'P 1'
#
loop_
_entity.id
_entity.type
_entity.pdbx_description
1 polymer ?
#
loop_
_entity_poly.entity_id
_entity_poly.type
_entity_poly.pdbx_seq_one_letter_code
_entity_poly.pdbx_strand_id
1 'polypeptide(L)'
;VRIAVDTTSLIGHRTGIGGVTRTYLHRLTRPNFEISAFAVSRRGAGPMLDELPAGVEAHRRPMVARPLRSMWRRGPWPPIEWWTGDIDLVWGPNYVVPPAKNAARVVMVHDLTAVHFPEMCTRDVQQMPSLLRREILDGAWINTPSQAVADDVIETLQVDPHRVRAIHLGGPERIDDATRRERAARGRVFAEVDEYLLSLGTIEPRKDIPSLVRAFNVIAPRRPNLHLVIAGPDGWGVDAVRDVIDASPHRSRIRRTGWLTDADRDDLLAGTKAFVYPSLLEGFGIPPLEAMAAGVPVVATRTGSLPEVLATAAQWAEPGDVDTLVSAIEAVLDNPNMASSLVAAGDERLTHFSWDRSTDELVALFELACAARA
;
A
#
# COMPACT_ATOMS: atom_id res chain seq x y z
N VAL A 1 -6.57 27.45 -4.50
CA VAL A 1 -7.24 26.54 -3.54
C VAL A 1 -6.25 26.20 -2.44
N ARG A 2 -6.62 26.42 -1.17
CA ARG A 2 -5.81 26.11 0.01
C ARG A 2 -6.16 24.72 0.52
N ILE A 3 -5.20 23.80 0.46
CA ILE A 3 -5.41 22.40 0.80
C ILE A 3 -4.55 22.04 2.00
N ALA A 4 -5.17 21.52 3.07
CA ALA A 4 -4.46 20.92 4.19
C ALA A 4 -4.39 19.40 4.02
N VAL A 5 -3.19 18.84 4.09
CA VAL A 5 -2.93 17.41 3.92
C VAL A 5 -2.50 16.78 5.23
N ASP A 6 -3.15 15.68 5.64
CA ASP A 6 -2.68 14.87 6.77
C ASP A 6 -1.44 14.08 6.38
N THR A 7 -0.31 14.40 6.97
CA THR A 7 0.98 13.76 6.74
C THR A 7 1.40 12.83 7.88
N THR A 8 0.47 12.40 8.73
CA THR A 8 0.74 11.50 9.85
C THR A 8 1.38 10.18 9.40
N SER A 9 1.04 9.70 8.20
CA SER A 9 1.60 8.47 7.60
C SER A 9 3.09 8.58 7.22
N LEU A 10 3.65 9.79 7.21
CA LEU A 10 5.08 10.02 6.96
C LEU A 10 5.93 9.91 8.24
N ILE A 11 5.30 9.83 9.43
CA ILE A 11 6.02 9.74 10.70
C ILE A 11 6.55 8.31 10.89
N GLY A 12 7.86 8.17 11.05
CA GLY A 12 8.52 6.89 11.33
C GLY A 12 9.05 6.18 10.10
N HIS A 13 9.05 4.85 10.12
CA HIS A 13 9.55 4.08 8.97
C HIS A 13 8.61 4.20 7.78
N ARG A 14 9.18 4.27 6.58
CA ARG A 14 8.42 4.34 5.34
C ARG A 14 7.56 3.09 5.17
N THR A 15 6.25 3.30 5.06
CA THR A 15 5.26 2.27 4.70
C THR A 15 4.74 2.53 3.29
N GLY A 16 4.03 1.57 2.70
CA GLY A 16 3.38 1.76 1.40
C GLY A 16 2.47 3.00 1.38
N ILE A 17 1.65 3.19 2.42
CA ILE A 17 0.77 4.37 2.56
C ILE A 17 1.58 5.68 2.67
N GLY A 18 2.67 5.67 3.44
CA GLY A 18 3.58 6.81 3.52
C GLY A 18 4.18 7.17 2.17
N GLY A 19 4.59 6.17 1.38
CA GLY A 19 5.08 6.36 0.01
C GLY A 19 4.04 7.01 -0.91
N VAL A 20 2.80 6.53 -0.87
CA VAL A 20 1.66 7.10 -1.61
C VAL A 20 1.41 8.56 -1.22
N THR A 21 1.31 8.83 0.09
CA THR A 21 1.10 10.19 0.61
C THR A 21 2.19 11.14 0.15
N ARG A 22 3.45 10.72 0.24
CA ARG A 22 4.60 11.51 -0.21
C ARG A 22 4.54 11.82 -1.69
N THR A 23 4.26 10.80 -2.52
CA THR A 23 4.18 10.96 -3.98
C THR A 23 3.11 11.96 -4.37
N TYR A 24 1.90 11.84 -3.80
CA TYR A 24 0.84 12.82 -4.05
C TYR A 24 1.22 14.22 -3.56
N LEU A 25 1.82 14.33 -2.37
CA LEU A 25 2.19 15.63 -1.81
C LEU A 25 3.16 16.39 -2.73
N HIS A 26 4.18 15.69 -3.29
CA HIS A 26 5.10 16.28 -4.27
C HIS A 26 4.40 16.68 -5.57
N ARG A 27 3.41 15.93 -6.04
CA ARG A 27 2.70 16.17 -7.30
C ARG A 27 1.57 17.21 -7.17
N LEU A 28 1.02 17.38 -5.99
CA LEU A 28 0.03 18.40 -5.67
C LEU A 28 0.66 19.81 -5.53
N THR A 29 1.98 19.91 -5.39
CA THR A 29 2.70 21.20 -5.36
C THR A 29 2.68 21.82 -6.76
N ARG A 30 1.57 22.50 -7.10
CA ARG A 30 1.29 23.14 -8.40
C ARG A 30 0.95 24.63 -8.17
N PRO A 31 1.14 25.53 -9.16
CA PRO A 31 0.93 26.97 -8.99
C PRO A 31 -0.45 27.38 -8.48
N ASN A 32 -1.49 26.57 -8.75
CA ASN A 32 -2.87 26.89 -8.37
C ASN A 32 -3.26 26.39 -6.98
N PHE A 33 -2.36 25.68 -6.27
CA PHE A 33 -2.61 25.13 -4.95
C PHE A 33 -1.63 25.69 -3.91
N GLU A 34 -2.18 26.13 -2.79
CA GLU A 34 -1.44 26.41 -1.57
C GLU A 34 -1.57 25.17 -0.68
N ILE A 35 -0.49 24.38 -0.61
CA ILE A 35 -0.48 23.15 0.17
C ILE A 35 0.09 23.41 1.55
N SER A 36 -0.64 22.97 2.57
CA SER A 36 -0.13 22.92 3.93
C SER A 36 -0.21 21.49 4.49
N ALA A 37 0.75 21.14 5.33
CA ALA A 37 0.87 19.82 5.95
C ALA A 37 0.59 19.92 7.46
N PHE A 38 -0.25 19.03 7.96
CA PHE A 38 -0.43 18.81 9.40
C PHE A 38 -0.22 17.34 9.74
N ALA A 39 0.00 17.03 11.02
CA ALA A 39 0.04 15.65 11.46
C ALA A 39 -0.61 15.49 12.83
N VAL A 40 -1.39 14.42 12.97
CA VAL A 40 -2.05 14.06 14.22
C VAL A 40 -1.04 13.39 15.15
N SER A 41 -0.13 14.20 15.69
CA SER A 41 0.97 13.81 16.56
C SER A 41 1.23 14.86 17.66
N ARG A 42 1.95 14.46 18.73
CA ARG A 42 2.35 15.41 19.79
C ARG A 42 3.29 16.53 19.32
N ARG A 43 3.98 16.32 18.18
CA ARG A 43 4.95 17.27 17.59
C ARG A 43 4.38 17.97 16.35
N GLY A 44 3.06 17.74 16.02
CA GLY A 44 2.48 18.19 14.77
C GLY A 44 3.29 17.67 13.58
N ALA A 45 3.38 18.46 12.51
CA ALA A 45 4.17 18.15 11.32
C ALA A 45 5.69 18.37 11.49
N GLY A 46 6.16 18.77 12.69
CA GLY A 46 7.58 19.07 12.93
C GLY A 46 8.58 17.97 12.55
N PRO A 47 8.30 16.67 12.84
CA PRO A 47 9.21 15.56 12.49
C PRO A 47 9.38 15.29 11.00
N MET A 48 8.58 15.92 10.14
CA MET A 48 8.53 15.62 8.70
C MET A 48 9.01 16.76 7.82
N LEU A 49 9.58 17.81 8.41
CA LEU A 49 10.02 19.00 7.66
C LEU A 49 10.96 18.67 6.50
N ASP A 50 11.86 17.70 6.73
CA ASP A 50 12.84 17.26 5.74
C ASP A 50 12.22 16.37 4.63
N GLU A 51 11.00 15.90 4.85
CA GLU A 51 10.24 15.06 3.90
C GLU A 51 9.24 15.87 3.06
N LEU A 52 8.98 17.13 3.44
CA LEU A 52 8.02 17.97 2.74
C LEU A 52 8.64 18.64 1.51
N PRO A 53 7.88 18.72 0.38
CA PRO A 53 8.32 19.46 -0.78
C PRO A 53 8.54 20.94 -0.46
N ALA A 54 9.42 21.59 -1.22
CA ALA A 54 9.60 23.03 -1.12
C ALA A 54 8.27 23.78 -1.39
N GLY A 55 7.95 24.77 -0.56
CA GLY A 55 6.71 25.55 -0.67
C GLY A 55 5.52 24.99 0.09
N VAL A 56 5.62 23.82 0.72
CA VAL A 56 4.58 23.28 1.60
C VAL A 56 4.75 23.84 3.00
N GLU A 57 3.72 24.53 3.51
CA GLU A 57 3.69 25.04 4.88
C GLU A 57 3.46 23.89 5.87
N ALA A 58 4.23 23.84 6.96
CA ALA A 58 4.11 22.81 7.99
C ALA A 58 3.47 23.36 9.27
N HIS A 59 2.30 22.83 9.66
CA HIS A 59 1.64 23.16 10.92
C HIS A 59 2.25 22.37 12.07
N ARG A 60 2.99 23.07 12.97
CA ARG A 60 3.78 22.45 14.07
C ARG A 60 3.02 22.31 15.39
N ARG A 61 1.78 22.82 15.47
CA ARG A 61 0.98 22.74 16.69
C ARG A 61 0.66 21.28 17.05
N PRO A 62 0.79 20.89 18.33
CA PRO A 62 0.49 19.53 18.78
C PRO A 62 -0.94 19.12 18.48
N MET A 63 -1.12 17.89 17.96
CA MET A 63 -2.39 17.24 17.72
C MET A 63 -2.36 15.84 18.36
N VAL A 64 -2.76 15.74 19.63
CA VAL A 64 -2.65 14.47 20.37
C VAL A 64 -3.70 13.48 19.86
N ALA A 65 -3.25 12.43 19.18
CA ALA A 65 -4.08 11.51 18.41
C ALA A 65 -5.25 10.88 19.18
N ARG A 66 -4.99 10.25 20.34
CA ARG A 66 -6.03 9.52 21.10
C ARG A 66 -7.21 10.40 21.54
N PRO A 67 -7.01 11.55 22.22
CA PRO A 67 -8.13 12.41 22.60
C PRO A 67 -8.82 13.01 21.39
N LEU A 68 -8.10 13.46 20.35
CA LEU A 68 -8.72 14.03 19.14
C LEU A 68 -9.59 13.01 18.42
N ARG A 69 -9.10 11.81 18.16
CA ARG A 69 -9.88 10.72 17.52
C ARG A 69 -11.10 10.34 18.37
N SER A 70 -10.97 10.37 19.71
CA SER A 70 -12.12 10.11 20.60
C SER A 70 -13.19 11.20 20.52
N MET A 71 -12.81 12.47 20.37
CA MET A 71 -13.75 13.59 20.17
C MET A 71 -14.39 13.52 18.79
N TRP A 72 -13.61 13.30 17.73
CA TRP A 72 -14.11 13.21 16.35
C TRP A 72 -15.09 12.06 16.14
N ARG A 73 -14.95 10.96 16.87
CA ARG A 73 -15.98 9.90 16.85
C ARG A 73 -17.32 10.34 17.43
N ARG A 74 -17.33 11.30 18.36
CA ARG A 74 -18.54 11.78 19.03
C ARG A 74 -19.20 12.96 18.32
N GLY A 75 -18.43 13.75 17.58
CA GLY A 75 -18.93 14.93 16.89
C GLY A 75 -17.87 15.67 16.08
N PRO A 76 -18.27 16.65 15.28
CA PRO A 76 -17.39 17.40 14.38
C PRO A 76 -16.57 18.49 15.11
N TRP A 77 -16.02 18.18 16.29
CA TRP A 77 -15.28 19.13 17.10
C TRP A 77 -14.03 18.49 17.74
N PRO A 78 -12.89 19.17 17.87
CA PRO A 78 -12.57 20.47 17.27
C PRO A 78 -12.32 20.40 15.76
N PRO A 79 -12.66 21.46 15.00
CA PRO A 79 -12.39 21.48 13.56
C PRO A 79 -10.92 21.72 13.26
N ILE A 80 -10.47 21.24 12.11
CA ILE A 80 -9.05 21.31 11.70
C ILE A 80 -8.53 22.74 11.57
N GLU A 81 -9.39 23.69 11.23
CA GLU A 81 -9.04 25.09 11.09
C GLU A 81 -8.42 25.72 12.35
N TRP A 82 -8.58 25.09 13.51
CA TRP A 82 -7.88 25.52 14.73
C TRP A 82 -6.34 25.38 14.64
N TRP A 83 -5.89 24.48 13.79
CA TRP A 83 -4.45 24.23 13.56
C TRP A 83 -3.95 24.80 12.25
N THR A 84 -4.78 24.76 11.20
CA THR A 84 -4.40 25.16 9.84
C THR A 84 -4.79 26.58 9.47
N GLY A 85 -5.68 27.22 10.25
CA GLY A 85 -6.34 28.46 9.79
C GLY A 85 -7.34 28.15 8.67
N ASP A 86 -7.70 29.18 7.89
CA ASP A 86 -8.66 29.07 6.81
C ASP A 86 -8.11 28.25 5.65
N ILE A 87 -8.82 27.19 5.30
CA ILE A 87 -8.54 26.26 4.19
C ILE A 87 -9.83 26.05 3.38
N ASP A 88 -9.68 25.65 2.12
CA ASP A 88 -10.80 25.33 1.24
C ASP A 88 -11.09 23.83 1.23
N LEU A 89 -10.06 23.00 1.46
CA LEU A 89 -10.17 21.54 1.50
C LEU A 89 -9.19 20.95 2.52
N VAL A 90 -9.59 19.86 3.19
CA VAL A 90 -8.73 18.98 3.96
C VAL A 90 -8.74 17.58 3.34
N TRP A 91 -7.56 17.03 3.10
CA TRP A 91 -7.39 15.67 2.61
C TRP A 91 -6.73 14.77 3.64
N GLY A 92 -7.39 13.65 3.95
CA GLY A 92 -6.87 12.58 4.80
C GLY A 92 -6.45 11.38 3.95
N PRO A 93 -5.16 11.20 3.62
CA PRO A 93 -4.69 10.11 2.75
C PRO A 93 -4.63 8.74 3.43
N ASN A 94 -5.11 8.62 4.68
CA ASN A 94 -5.02 7.38 5.44
C ASN A 94 -6.20 7.19 6.41
N TYR A 95 -7.35 6.76 5.89
CA TYR A 95 -8.58 6.38 6.60
C TYR A 95 -9.24 7.45 7.49
N VAL A 96 -8.58 8.54 7.78
CA VAL A 96 -9.09 9.59 8.68
C VAL A 96 -8.95 10.95 8.02
N VAL A 97 -10.04 11.71 8.01
CA VAL A 97 -10.02 13.13 7.70
C VAL A 97 -10.62 13.90 8.89
N PRO A 98 -9.93 14.90 9.46
CA PRO A 98 -10.46 15.68 10.56
C PRO A 98 -11.77 16.39 10.19
N PRO A 99 -12.67 16.64 11.17
CA PRO A 99 -13.81 17.50 10.93
C PRO A 99 -13.34 18.91 10.55
N ALA A 100 -14.08 19.54 9.66
CA ALA A 100 -13.83 20.91 9.22
C ALA A 100 -15.11 21.74 9.39
N LYS A 101 -14.94 23.03 9.71
CA LYS A 101 -16.06 23.97 9.84
C LYS A 101 -16.53 24.42 8.45
N ASN A 102 -15.61 24.87 7.61
CA ASN A 102 -15.89 25.48 6.32
C ASN A 102 -15.20 24.77 5.13
N ALA A 103 -14.21 23.93 5.36
CA ALA A 103 -13.48 23.25 4.31
C ALA A 103 -14.20 21.99 3.80
N ALA A 104 -14.07 21.69 2.52
CA ALA A 104 -14.44 20.39 1.95
C ALA A 104 -13.53 19.29 2.55
N ARG A 105 -14.04 18.05 2.62
CA ARG A 105 -13.31 16.93 3.20
C ARG A 105 -13.22 15.78 2.22
N VAL A 106 -12.00 15.28 2.01
CA VAL A 106 -11.76 14.09 1.21
C VAL A 106 -10.91 13.11 2.03
N VAL A 107 -11.32 11.84 2.07
CA VAL A 107 -10.60 10.77 2.77
C VAL A 107 -10.24 9.67 1.81
N MET A 108 -9.00 9.17 1.91
CA MET A 108 -8.57 7.98 1.17
C MET A 108 -8.79 6.73 2.02
N VAL A 109 -9.51 5.77 1.45
CA VAL A 109 -9.75 4.44 2.03
C VAL A 109 -8.98 3.42 1.21
N HIS A 110 -7.94 2.83 1.81
CA HIS A 110 -7.06 1.90 1.11
C HIS A 110 -7.65 0.50 0.97
N ASP A 111 -8.36 0.02 1.99
CA ASP A 111 -9.11 -1.24 2.05
C ASP A 111 -10.10 -1.21 3.21
N LEU A 112 -10.88 -2.26 3.41
CA LEU A 112 -11.75 -2.43 4.56
C LEU A 112 -11.35 -3.64 5.43
N THR A 113 -10.06 -3.96 5.51
CA THR A 113 -9.54 -5.04 6.37
C THR A 113 -10.03 -4.94 7.81
N ALA A 114 -10.08 -3.73 8.37
CA ALA A 114 -10.56 -3.52 9.74
C ALA A 114 -12.07 -3.79 9.94
N VAL A 115 -12.83 -3.85 8.86
CA VAL A 115 -14.27 -4.20 8.87
C VAL A 115 -14.45 -5.71 8.68
N HIS A 116 -13.80 -6.28 7.66
CA HIS A 116 -13.98 -7.68 7.27
C HIS A 116 -13.20 -8.67 8.15
N PHE A 117 -12.00 -8.25 8.60
CA PHE A 117 -11.05 -9.07 9.34
C PHE A 117 -10.46 -8.30 10.53
N PRO A 118 -11.29 -7.87 11.49
CA PRO A 118 -10.82 -7.07 12.64
C PRO A 118 -9.75 -7.78 13.46
N GLU A 119 -9.76 -9.12 13.50
CA GLU A 119 -8.75 -9.95 14.18
C GLU A 119 -7.36 -9.83 13.56
N MET A 120 -7.27 -9.47 12.27
CA MET A 120 -6.01 -9.21 11.57
C MET A 120 -5.47 -7.80 11.81
N CYS A 121 -6.15 -6.99 12.62
CA CYS A 121 -5.82 -5.60 12.82
C CYS A 121 -5.41 -5.28 14.26
N THR A 122 -4.56 -4.27 14.42
CA THR A 122 -4.25 -3.74 15.75
C THR A 122 -5.47 -3.03 16.34
N ARG A 123 -5.52 -2.91 17.69
CA ARG A 123 -6.64 -2.24 18.39
C ARG A 123 -6.89 -0.81 17.91
N ASP A 124 -5.84 -0.08 17.53
CA ASP A 124 -5.99 1.29 17.02
C ASP A 124 -6.61 1.30 15.61
N VAL A 125 -6.27 0.33 14.76
CA VAL A 125 -6.84 0.17 13.41
C VAL A 125 -8.30 -0.30 13.47
N GLN A 126 -8.66 -1.19 14.41
CA GLN A 126 -10.04 -1.63 14.64
C GLN A 126 -11.01 -0.48 14.96
N GLN A 127 -10.51 0.69 15.35
CA GLN A 127 -11.34 1.86 15.63
C GLN A 127 -11.62 2.73 14.39
N MET A 128 -10.86 2.54 13.29
CA MET A 128 -10.96 3.35 12.08
C MET A 128 -12.35 3.27 11.41
N PRO A 129 -13.02 2.11 11.32
CA PRO A 129 -14.35 2.05 10.72
C PRO A 129 -15.38 2.97 11.39
N SER A 130 -15.30 3.16 12.71
CA SER A 130 -16.21 4.04 13.44
C SER A 130 -15.95 5.53 13.16
N LEU A 131 -14.68 5.91 12.95
CA LEU A 131 -14.30 7.25 12.51
C LEU A 131 -14.77 7.50 11.07
N LEU A 132 -14.46 6.58 10.18
CA LEU A 132 -14.83 6.67 8.77
C LEU A 132 -16.35 6.80 8.57
N ARG A 133 -17.15 6.00 9.28
CA ARG A 133 -18.63 6.13 9.26
C ARG A 133 -19.07 7.53 9.70
N ARG A 134 -18.43 8.10 10.72
CA ARG A 134 -18.75 9.46 11.15
C ARG A 134 -18.39 10.49 10.08
N GLU A 135 -17.23 10.37 9.46
CA GLU A 135 -16.78 11.26 8.40
C GLU A 135 -17.73 11.23 7.19
N ILE A 136 -18.20 10.03 6.82
CA ILE A 136 -19.21 9.82 5.77
C ILE A 136 -20.53 10.53 6.12
N LEU A 137 -21.05 10.33 7.33
CA LEU A 137 -22.27 10.98 7.80
C LEU A 137 -22.15 12.52 7.79
N ASP A 138 -20.95 13.02 8.09
CA ASP A 138 -20.64 14.45 8.06
C ASP A 138 -20.33 14.97 6.64
N GLY A 139 -20.52 14.15 5.60
CA GLY A 139 -20.46 14.53 4.19
C GLY A 139 -19.06 14.53 3.57
N ALA A 140 -18.11 13.76 4.08
CA ALA A 140 -16.81 13.57 3.43
C ALA A 140 -16.95 12.86 2.06
N TRP A 141 -16.11 13.25 1.11
CA TRP A 141 -15.89 12.52 -0.13
C TRP A 141 -14.83 11.44 0.09
N ILE A 142 -14.90 10.37 -0.69
CA ILE A 142 -14.01 9.23 -0.55
C ILE A 142 -13.26 9.00 -1.86
N ASN A 143 -11.95 8.86 -1.78
CA ASN A 143 -11.17 8.24 -2.85
C ASN A 143 -10.65 6.87 -2.41
N THR A 144 -10.61 5.92 -3.34
CA THR A 144 -10.10 4.57 -3.14
C THR A 144 -9.06 4.25 -4.20
N PRO A 145 -8.10 3.34 -3.94
CA PRO A 145 -7.04 3.05 -4.90
C PRO A 145 -7.47 2.11 -6.03
N SER A 146 -8.68 1.54 -5.97
CA SER A 146 -9.22 0.61 -6.96
C SER A 146 -10.75 0.66 -7.00
N GLN A 147 -11.34 0.19 -8.09
CA GLN A 147 -12.80 0.04 -8.18
C GLN A 147 -13.30 -1.03 -7.21
N ALA A 148 -12.56 -2.12 -7.03
CA ALA A 148 -12.90 -3.15 -6.06
C ALA A 148 -13.07 -2.60 -4.63
N VAL A 149 -12.19 -1.68 -4.20
CA VAL A 149 -12.33 -1.02 -2.89
C VAL A 149 -13.46 0.01 -2.91
N ALA A 150 -13.72 0.70 -4.02
CA ALA A 150 -14.85 1.62 -4.13
C ALA A 150 -16.18 0.89 -3.95
N ASP A 151 -16.35 -0.23 -4.63
CA ASP A 151 -17.55 -1.07 -4.56
C ASP A 151 -17.75 -1.62 -3.13
N ASP A 152 -16.68 -2.12 -2.51
CA ASP A 152 -16.69 -2.59 -1.12
C ASP A 152 -17.08 -1.47 -0.13
N VAL A 153 -16.54 -0.27 -0.29
CA VAL A 153 -16.89 0.91 0.53
C VAL A 153 -18.37 1.29 0.36
N ILE A 154 -18.87 1.32 -0.87
CA ILE A 154 -20.26 1.66 -1.17
C ILE A 154 -21.19 0.63 -0.53
N GLU A 155 -20.93 -0.66 -0.73
CA GLU A 155 -21.77 -1.75 -0.22
C GLU A 155 -21.70 -1.86 1.31
N THR A 156 -20.49 -1.92 1.88
CA THR A 156 -20.28 -2.19 3.31
C THR A 156 -20.64 -1.01 4.21
N LEU A 157 -20.36 0.21 3.76
CA LEU A 157 -20.60 1.41 4.55
C LEU A 157 -21.87 2.17 4.13
N GLN A 158 -22.58 1.69 3.10
CA GLN A 158 -23.82 2.29 2.56
C GLN A 158 -23.62 3.77 2.18
N VAL A 159 -22.54 4.05 1.47
CA VAL A 159 -22.19 5.40 1.03
C VAL A 159 -22.89 5.70 -0.30
N ASP A 160 -23.28 6.97 -0.51
CA ASP A 160 -23.74 7.45 -1.80
C ASP A 160 -22.63 7.24 -2.86
N PRO A 161 -22.86 6.44 -3.93
CA PRO A 161 -21.87 6.20 -4.97
C PRO A 161 -21.32 7.48 -5.62
N HIS A 162 -22.12 8.56 -5.64
CA HIS A 162 -21.66 9.85 -6.18
C HIS A 162 -20.55 10.50 -5.36
N ARG A 163 -20.34 10.08 -4.11
CA ARG A 163 -19.30 10.60 -3.22
C ARG A 163 -18.04 9.72 -3.17
N VAL A 164 -18.04 8.60 -3.89
CA VAL A 164 -16.89 7.67 -3.95
C VAL A 164 -16.25 7.75 -5.33
N ARG A 165 -14.93 7.82 -5.38
CA ARG A 165 -14.14 7.78 -6.63
C ARG A 165 -13.01 6.77 -6.49
N ALA A 166 -13.01 5.79 -7.38
CA ALA A 166 -11.85 4.94 -7.59
C ALA A 166 -10.81 5.72 -8.41
N ILE A 167 -9.63 5.90 -7.83
CA ILE A 167 -8.50 6.60 -8.43
C ILE A 167 -7.29 5.68 -8.31
N HIS A 168 -6.92 5.01 -9.40
CA HIS A 168 -5.78 4.11 -9.40
C HIS A 168 -4.51 4.84 -9.00
N LEU A 169 -3.70 4.19 -8.16
CA LEU A 169 -2.36 4.69 -7.87
C LEU A 169 -1.47 4.60 -9.11
N GLY A 170 -0.47 5.44 -9.17
CA GLY A 170 0.58 5.29 -10.17
C GLY A 170 1.46 4.08 -9.86
N GLY A 171 1.99 3.47 -10.91
CA GLY A 171 2.98 2.41 -10.84
C GLY A 171 4.41 2.94 -11.00
N PRO A 172 5.41 2.09 -10.73
CA PRO A 172 6.79 2.37 -11.07
C PRO A 172 7.01 2.28 -12.58
N GLU A 173 8.02 3.00 -13.08
CA GLU A 173 8.46 2.86 -14.46
C GLU A 173 9.28 1.56 -14.64
N ARG A 174 9.13 0.94 -15.81
CA ARG A 174 9.93 -0.22 -16.16
C ARG A 174 11.40 0.16 -16.26
N ILE A 175 12.26 -0.65 -15.65
CA ILE A 175 13.71 -0.51 -15.81
C ILE A 175 14.19 -1.21 -17.10
N ASP A 176 15.24 -0.68 -17.73
CA ASP A 176 15.86 -1.30 -18.90
C ASP A 176 16.61 -2.59 -18.53
N ASP A 177 16.90 -3.41 -19.55
CA ASP A 177 17.52 -4.73 -19.35
C ASP A 177 18.98 -4.65 -18.82
N ALA A 178 19.70 -3.56 -19.06
CA ALA A 178 21.05 -3.39 -18.52
C ALA A 178 20.99 -3.12 -17.02
N THR A 179 20.17 -2.15 -16.63
CA THR A 179 19.88 -1.81 -15.22
C THR A 179 19.35 -3.04 -14.46
N ARG A 180 18.43 -3.81 -15.09
CA ARG A 180 17.91 -5.05 -14.49
C ARG A 180 19.01 -6.06 -14.20
N ARG A 181 19.92 -6.31 -15.15
CA ARG A 181 21.02 -7.25 -14.96
C ARG A 181 21.96 -6.84 -13.83
N GLU A 182 22.30 -5.55 -13.76
CA GLU A 182 23.13 -5.02 -12.68
C GLU A 182 22.46 -5.15 -11.31
N ARG A 183 21.20 -4.72 -11.20
CA ARG A 183 20.43 -4.88 -9.97
C ARG A 183 20.28 -6.34 -9.57
N ALA A 184 19.97 -7.22 -10.52
CA ALA A 184 19.84 -8.65 -10.25
C ALA A 184 21.15 -9.27 -9.70
N ALA A 185 22.30 -8.84 -10.19
CA ALA A 185 23.60 -9.29 -9.66
C ALA A 185 23.78 -8.83 -8.21
N ARG A 186 23.51 -7.55 -7.89
CA ARG A 186 23.58 -7.03 -6.53
C ARG A 186 22.54 -7.69 -5.62
N GLY A 187 21.32 -7.92 -6.12
CA GLY A 187 20.25 -8.58 -5.36
C GLY A 187 20.61 -10.00 -4.93
N ARG A 188 21.25 -10.79 -5.80
CA ARG A 188 21.77 -12.13 -5.44
C ARG A 188 22.88 -12.06 -4.39
N VAL A 189 23.79 -11.09 -4.50
CA VAL A 189 24.82 -10.85 -3.48
C VAL A 189 24.18 -10.47 -2.14
N PHE A 190 23.20 -9.58 -2.15
CA PHE A 190 22.46 -9.19 -0.92
C PHE A 190 21.69 -10.37 -0.34
N ALA A 191 21.02 -11.16 -1.17
CA ALA A 191 20.32 -12.37 -0.76
C ALA A 191 21.27 -13.48 -0.28
N GLU A 192 22.58 -13.42 -0.60
CA GLU A 192 23.60 -14.45 -0.36
C GLU A 192 23.24 -15.80 -1.01
N VAL A 193 22.42 -15.77 -2.07
CA VAL A 193 21.95 -16.95 -2.81
C VAL A 193 21.68 -16.59 -4.28
N ASP A 194 21.85 -17.55 -5.18
CA ASP A 194 21.69 -17.36 -6.61
C ASP A 194 20.22 -17.51 -7.08
N GLU A 195 19.45 -18.36 -6.41
CA GLU A 195 18.07 -18.66 -6.78
C GLU A 195 17.14 -18.50 -5.59
N TYR A 196 16.18 -17.59 -5.72
CA TYR A 196 15.19 -17.38 -4.66
C TYR A 196 13.82 -16.95 -5.19
N LEU A 197 12.80 -17.24 -4.37
CA LEU A 197 11.48 -16.59 -4.38
C LEU A 197 11.53 -15.39 -3.46
N LEU A 198 10.85 -14.32 -3.82
CA LEU A 198 10.77 -13.11 -2.99
C LEU A 198 9.32 -12.79 -2.64
N SER A 199 9.07 -12.50 -1.37
CA SER A 199 7.87 -11.79 -0.91
C SER A 199 8.27 -10.51 -0.21
N LEU A 200 7.56 -9.40 -0.48
CA LEU A 200 7.91 -8.06 0.00
C LEU A 200 6.70 -7.38 0.65
N GLY A 201 6.91 -6.82 1.83
CA GLY A 201 5.95 -6.01 2.56
C GLY A 201 6.13 -6.07 4.06
N THR A 202 5.46 -5.19 4.79
CA THR A 202 5.38 -5.30 6.25
C THR A 202 4.79 -6.65 6.64
N ILE A 203 5.42 -7.35 7.60
CA ILE A 203 4.94 -8.65 8.06
C ILE A 203 3.71 -8.45 8.93
N GLU A 204 2.56 -8.72 8.37
CA GLU A 204 1.24 -8.62 9.00
C GLU A 204 0.34 -9.79 8.57
N PRO A 205 -0.69 -10.16 9.36
CA PRO A 205 -1.49 -11.37 9.11
C PRO A 205 -2.09 -11.44 7.72
N ARG A 206 -2.58 -10.33 7.16
CA ARG A 206 -3.19 -10.29 5.82
C ARG A 206 -2.23 -10.62 4.68
N LYS A 207 -0.90 -10.58 4.90
CA LYS A 207 0.11 -10.96 3.90
C LYS A 207 0.30 -12.47 3.78
N ASP A 208 -0.24 -13.23 4.70
CA ASP A 208 -0.23 -14.71 4.75
C ASP A 208 1.14 -15.36 4.44
N ILE A 209 2.20 -14.77 5.00
CA ILE A 209 3.55 -15.34 4.91
C ILE A 209 3.62 -16.79 5.44
N PRO A 210 2.86 -17.19 6.49
CA PRO A 210 2.81 -18.59 6.91
C PRO A 210 2.43 -19.56 5.80
N SER A 211 1.44 -19.25 4.95
CA SER A 211 1.08 -20.11 3.80
C SER A 211 2.18 -20.17 2.75
N LEU A 212 2.91 -19.08 2.52
CA LEU A 212 4.08 -19.09 1.64
C LEU A 212 5.20 -20.00 2.18
N VAL A 213 5.48 -19.97 3.47
CA VAL A 213 6.48 -20.86 4.09
C VAL A 213 6.05 -22.32 3.95
N ARG A 214 4.77 -22.64 4.17
CA ARG A 214 4.24 -23.99 3.96
C ARG A 214 4.35 -24.43 2.49
N ALA A 215 4.01 -23.56 1.55
CA ALA A 215 4.17 -23.84 0.12
C ALA A 215 5.65 -24.07 -0.25
N PHE A 216 6.56 -23.25 0.29
CA PHE A 216 7.99 -23.45 0.11
C PHE A 216 8.46 -24.80 0.65
N ASN A 217 7.95 -25.27 1.78
CA ASN A 217 8.28 -26.58 2.33
C ASN A 217 7.89 -27.74 1.40
N VAL A 218 6.86 -27.59 0.60
CA VAL A 218 6.45 -28.59 -0.41
C VAL A 218 7.36 -28.54 -1.65
N ILE A 219 7.78 -27.33 -2.07
CA ILE A 219 8.59 -27.10 -3.27
C ILE A 219 10.07 -27.44 -3.03
N ALA A 220 10.59 -27.09 -1.87
CA ALA A 220 12.01 -27.11 -1.54
C ALA A 220 12.71 -28.48 -1.70
N PRO A 221 12.08 -29.65 -1.41
CA PRO A 221 12.72 -30.96 -1.63
C PRO A 221 13.11 -31.23 -3.08
N ARG A 222 12.32 -30.71 -4.04
CA ARG A 222 12.54 -30.90 -5.48
C ARG A 222 13.48 -29.85 -6.08
N ARG A 223 13.86 -28.80 -5.32
CA ARG A 223 14.65 -27.67 -5.76
C ARG A 223 15.71 -27.30 -4.72
N PRO A 224 16.83 -28.07 -4.67
CA PRO A 224 17.81 -27.94 -3.58
C PRO A 224 18.48 -26.56 -3.51
N ASN A 225 18.59 -25.85 -4.63
CA ASN A 225 19.24 -24.54 -4.70
C ASN A 225 18.27 -23.37 -4.48
N LEU A 226 16.96 -23.61 -4.46
CA LEU A 226 15.96 -22.57 -4.29
C LEU A 226 15.85 -22.15 -2.82
N HIS A 227 15.85 -20.84 -2.60
CA HIS A 227 15.64 -20.20 -1.29
C HIS A 227 14.36 -19.39 -1.28
N LEU A 228 13.88 -19.06 -0.08
CA LEU A 228 12.79 -18.11 0.12
C LEU A 228 13.32 -16.88 0.85
N VAL A 229 13.16 -15.71 0.26
CA VAL A 229 13.50 -14.43 0.86
C VAL A 229 12.20 -13.69 1.21
N ILE A 230 12.06 -13.35 2.49
CA ILE A 230 10.93 -12.60 3.03
C ILE A 230 11.46 -11.23 3.45
N ALA A 231 11.09 -10.19 2.71
CA ALA A 231 11.63 -8.85 2.86
C ALA A 231 10.59 -7.87 3.39
N GLY A 232 11.00 -7.06 4.36
CA GLY A 232 10.20 -6.02 4.97
C GLY A 232 10.26 -6.00 6.48
N PRO A 233 9.81 -4.90 7.10
CA PRO A 233 9.85 -4.72 8.54
C PRO A 233 8.87 -5.65 9.26
N ASP A 234 9.20 -5.95 10.51
CA ASP A 234 8.29 -6.65 11.42
C ASP A 234 7.09 -5.76 11.74
N GLY A 235 5.90 -6.28 11.44
CA GLY A 235 4.63 -5.74 11.87
C GLY A 235 4.00 -6.59 12.97
N TRP A 236 2.71 -6.42 13.19
CA TRP A 236 1.97 -7.27 14.13
C TRP A 236 1.73 -8.65 13.49
N GLY A 237 1.83 -9.70 14.28
CA GLY A 237 1.68 -11.09 13.77
C GLY A 237 2.99 -11.73 13.30
N VAL A 238 4.12 -11.05 13.47
CA VAL A 238 5.45 -11.57 13.14
C VAL A 238 5.78 -12.89 13.86
N ASP A 239 5.25 -13.10 15.07
CA ASP A 239 5.52 -14.32 15.85
C ASP A 239 5.00 -15.57 15.14
N ALA A 240 3.82 -15.51 14.54
CA ALA A 240 3.29 -16.62 13.74
C ALA A 240 4.19 -16.96 12.53
N VAL A 241 4.84 -15.95 11.94
CA VAL A 241 5.80 -16.15 10.86
C VAL A 241 7.10 -16.78 11.38
N ARG A 242 7.59 -16.34 12.53
CA ARG A 242 8.77 -16.94 13.18
C ARG A 242 8.52 -18.39 13.50
N ASP A 243 7.39 -18.71 14.12
CA ASP A 243 7.01 -20.09 14.53
C ASP A 243 6.99 -21.04 13.32
N VAL A 244 6.38 -20.62 12.20
CA VAL A 244 6.31 -21.47 11.00
C VAL A 244 7.67 -21.62 10.31
N ILE A 245 8.54 -20.61 10.35
CA ILE A 245 9.93 -20.70 9.85
C ILE A 245 10.74 -21.64 10.75
N ASP A 246 10.65 -21.48 12.07
CA ASP A 246 11.41 -22.29 13.02
C ASP A 246 11.01 -23.78 12.98
N ALA A 247 9.74 -24.07 12.71
CA ALA A 247 9.24 -25.42 12.49
C ALA A 247 9.54 -25.99 11.08
N SER A 248 10.06 -25.16 10.16
CA SER A 248 10.32 -25.61 8.79
C SER A 248 11.51 -26.56 8.70
N PRO A 249 11.38 -27.73 8.02
CA PRO A 249 12.51 -28.59 7.72
C PRO A 249 13.53 -27.95 6.79
N HIS A 250 13.18 -26.84 6.14
CA HIS A 250 14.01 -26.06 5.22
C HIS A 250 14.39 -24.68 5.77
N ARG A 251 14.35 -24.50 7.10
CA ARG A 251 14.66 -23.23 7.78
C ARG A 251 15.94 -22.57 7.29
N SER A 252 17.01 -23.32 7.06
CA SER A 252 18.30 -22.79 6.57
C SER A 252 18.23 -22.15 5.19
N ARG A 253 17.16 -22.39 4.42
CA ARG A 253 16.90 -21.80 3.11
C ARG A 253 15.81 -20.72 3.12
N ILE A 254 15.36 -20.29 4.31
CA ILE A 254 14.39 -19.22 4.47
C ILE A 254 15.09 -18.04 5.14
N ARG A 255 15.20 -16.93 4.44
CA ARG A 255 15.85 -15.72 4.91
C ARG A 255 14.84 -14.61 5.13
N ARG A 256 14.94 -13.91 6.27
CA ARG A 256 14.23 -12.67 6.56
C ARG A 256 15.24 -11.52 6.54
N THR A 257 14.94 -10.48 5.76
CA THR A 257 15.87 -9.33 5.65
C THR A 257 15.58 -8.20 6.63
N GLY A 258 14.34 -8.14 7.15
CA GLY A 258 13.89 -6.94 7.87
C GLY A 258 13.63 -5.77 6.91
N TRP A 259 13.68 -4.56 7.44
CA TRP A 259 13.51 -3.33 6.66
C TRP A 259 14.65 -3.16 5.65
N LEU A 260 14.31 -2.65 4.47
CA LEU A 260 15.24 -2.43 3.36
C LEU A 260 15.27 -0.97 2.94
N THR A 261 16.40 -0.52 2.44
CA THR A 261 16.48 0.71 1.64
C THR A 261 15.75 0.51 0.30
N ASP A 262 15.38 1.60 -0.36
CA ASP A 262 14.77 1.52 -1.71
C ASP A 262 15.71 0.81 -2.70
N ALA A 263 17.04 1.05 -2.60
CA ALA A 263 18.03 0.41 -3.45
C ALA A 263 18.12 -1.11 -3.22
N ASP A 264 18.20 -1.55 -1.96
CA ASP A 264 18.27 -2.98 -1.63
C ASP A 264 17.00 -3.72 -2.04
N ARG A 265 15.81 -3.07 -1.85
CA ARG A 265 14.51 -3.58 -2.32
C ARG A 265 14.51 -3.80 -3.83
N ASP A 266 14.92 -2.79 -4.58
CA ASP A 266 14.94 -2.83 -6.05
C ASP A 266 15.92 -3.88 -6.58
N ASP A 267 17.07 -4.02 -5.92
CA ASP A 267 18.07 -5.03 -6.26
C ASP A 267 17.55 -6.45 -5.99
N LEU A 268 16.90 -6.68 -4.83
CA LEU A 268 16.26 -7.96 -4.52
C LEU A 268 15.12 -8.30 -5.50
N LEU A 269 14.28 -7.33 -5.85
CA LEU A 269 13.23 -7.53 -6.83
C LEU A 269 13.81 -7.99 -8.17
N ALA A 270 14.84 -7.31 -8.67
CA ALA A 270 15.43 -7.66 -9.96
C ALA A 270 16.11 -9.04 -9.99
N GLY A 271 16.58 -9.53 -8.84
CA GLY A 271 17.34 -10.80 -8.73
C GLY A 271 16.48 -12.05 -8.51
N THR A 272 15.21 -11.92 -8.16
CA THR A 272 14.36 -13.07 -7.83
C THR A 272 13.91 -13.87 -9.06
N LYS A 273 13.68 -15.17 -8.89
CA LYS A 273 13.08 -16.04 -9.92
C LYS A 273 11.60 -15.79 -10.14
N ALA A 274 10.88 -15.51 -9.05
CA ALA A 274 9.48 -15.09 -9.06
C ALA A 274 9.17 -14.27 -7.81
N PHE A 275 8.31 -13.28 -7.97
CA PHE A 275 7.74 -12.54 -6.86
C PHE A 275 6.44 -13.20 -6.43
N VAL A 276 6.31 -13.53 -5.13
CA VAL A 276 5.13 -14.21 -4.59
C VAL A 276 4.40 -13.31 -3.60
N TYR A 277 3.12 -13.08 -3.86
CA TYR A 277 2.28 -12.17 -3.08
C TYR A 277 1.01 -12.88 -2.61
N PRO A 278 1.09 -13.65 -1.51
CA PRO A 278 0.05 -14.57 -1.07
C PRO A 278 -1.03 -13.92 -0.20
N SER A 279 -1.25 -12.62 -0.35
CA SER A 279 -2.11 -11.82 0.53
C SER A 279 -3.55 -12.32 0.59
N LEU A 280 -4.17 -12.24 1.76
CA LEU A 280 -5.59 -12.56 1.97
C LEU A 280 -6.52 -11.44 1.53
N LEU A 281 -6.05 -10.19 1.56
CA LEU A 281 -6.78 -9.02 1.08
C LEU A 281 -5.81 -7.91 0.71
N GLU A 282 -6.09 -7.21 -0.41
CA GLU A 282 -5.33 -6.05 -0.87
C GLU A 282 -6.24 -4.97 -1.44
N GLY A 283 -5.89 -3.71 -1.14
CA GLY A 283 -6.62 -2.57 -1.70
C GLY A 283 -6.06 -2.08 -3.03
N PHE A 284 -4.77 -2.41 -3.38
CA PHE A 284 -4.19 -2.11 -4.69
C PHE A 284 -3.10 -3.10 -5.10
N GLY A 285 -1.98 -3.18 -4.37
CA GLY A 285 -0.90 -4.09 -4.72
C GLY A 285 0.28 -3.40 -5.42
N ILE A 286 0.87 -2.38 -4.81
CA ILE A 286 2.09 -1.72 -5.33
C ILE A 286 3.25 -2.72 -5.49
N PRO A 287 3.58 -3.60 -4.51
CA PRO A 287 4.72 -4.50 -4.65
C PRO A 287 4.68 -5.43 -5.86
N PRO A 288 3.55 -6.02 -6.27
CA PRO A 288 3.46 -6.73 -7.55
C PRO A 288 3.79 -5.86 -8.78
N LEU A 289 3.36 -4.59 -8.80
CA LEU A 289 3.72 -3.67 -9.89
C LEU A 289 5.22 -3.34 -9.88
N GLU A 290 5.84 -3.22 -8.70
CA GLU A 290 7.30 -3.05 -8.56
C GLU A 290 8.05 -4.27 -9.12
N ALA A 291 7.55 -5.48 -8.88
CA ALA A 291 8.11 -6.71 -9.44
C ALA A 291 7.96 -6.75 -10.98
N MET A 292 6.81 -6.34 -11.52
CA MET A 292 6.62 -6.22 -12.97
C MET A 292 7.59 -5.21 -13.58
N ALA A 293 7.80 -4.05 -12.96
CA ALA A 293 8.76 -3.04 -13.42
C ALA A 293 10.20 -3.54 -13.40
N ALA A 294 10.51 -4.44 -12.47
CA ALA A 294 11.80 -5.14 -12.43
C ALA A 294 11.91 -6.30 -13.46
N GLY A 295 10.88 -6.54 -14.27
CA GLY A 295 10.84 -7.62 -15.26
C GLY A 295 10.79 -9.02 -14.64
N VAL A 296 10.06 -9.18 -13.54
CA VAL A 296 9.96 -10.40 -12.75
C VAL A 296 8.53 -10.97 -12.86
N PRO A 297 8.37 -12.29 -13.10
CA PRO A 297 7.06 -12.91 -13.10
C PRO A 297 6.43 -12.88 -11.71
N VAL A 298 5.12 -12.61 -11.65
CA VAL A 298 4.35 -12.46 -10.43
C VAL A 298 3.43 -13.66 -10.21
N VAL A 299 3.46 -14.21 -9.00
CA VAL A 299 2.46 -15.15 -8.47
C VAL A 299 1.68 -14.40 -7.39
N ALA A 300 0.37 -14.35 -7.50
CA ALA A 300 -0.47 -13.63 -6.56
C ALA A 300 -1.76 -14.39 -6.24
N THR A 301 -2.38 -14.09 -5.11
CA THR A 301 -3.71 -14.60 -4.76
C THR A 301 -4.81 -13.78 -5.42
N ARG A 302 -5.91 -14.46 -5.79
CA ARG A 302 -7.07 -13.84 -6.42
C ARG A 302 -7.99 -13.19 -5.38
N THR A 303 -7.57 -12.02 -4.85
CA THR A 303 -8.29 -11.36 -3.76
C THR A 303 -8.31 -9.84 -3.90
N GLY A 304 -9.35 -9.20 -3.36
CA GLY A 304 -9.50 -7.75 -3.32
C GLY A 304 -9.29 -7.09 -4.68
N SER A 305 -8.41 -6.11 -4.75
CA SER A 305 -8.09 -5.38 -5.97
C SER A 305 -7.09 -6.09 -6.91
N LEU A 306 -6.43 -7.17 -6.47
CA LEU A 306 -5.37 -7.80 -7.27
C LEU A 306 -5.84 -8.25 -8.65
N PRO A 307 -7.05 -8.84 -8.85
CA PRO A 307 -7.56 -9.17 -10.18
C PRO A 307 -7.72 -7.94 -11.08
N GLU A 308 -8.18 -6.81 -10.54
CA GLU A 308 -8.31 -5.54 -11.24
C GLU A 308 -6.93 -4.97 -11.62
N VAL A 309 -5.99 -4.99 -10.68
CA VAL A 309 -4.68 -4.35 -10.84
C VAL A 309 -3.73 -5.18 -11.70
N LEU A 310 -3.70 -6.49 -11.54
CA LEU A 310 -2.72 -7.36 -12.21
C LEU A 310 -3.28 -8.02 -13.49
N ALA A 311 -4.58 -8.16 -13.60
CA ALA A 311 -5.28 -8.74 -14.76
C ALA A 311 -4.66 -10.08 -15.22
N THR A 312 -4.08 -10.15 -16.41
CA THR A 312 -3.42 -11.34 -16.99
C THR A 312 -1.92 -11.42 -16.67
N ALA A 313 -1.37 -10.44 -15.95
CA ALA A 313 0.06 -10.32 -15.69
C ALA A 313 0.53 -11.06 -14.41
N ALA A 314 -0.32 -11.90 -13.83
CA ALA A 314 0.03 -12.72 -12.69
C ALA A 314 -0.47 -14.17 -12.87
N GLN A 315 0.31 -15.11 -12.33
CA GLN A 315 -0.16 -16.47 -12.12
C GLN A 315 -0.93 -16.51 -10.79
N TRP A 316 -2.13 -17.10 -10.81
CA TRP A 316 -3.07 -16.99 -9.71
C TRP A 316 -3.10 -18.20 -8.79
N ALA A 317 -3.22 -17.92 -7.49
CA ALA A 317 -3.56 -18.88 -6.45
C ALA A 317 -4.81 -18.40 -5.70
N GLU A 318 -5.46 -19.31 -4.95
CA GLU A 318 -6.58 -18.94 -4.08
C GLU A 318 -6.06 -18.47 -2.72
N PRO A 319 -6.68 -17.43 -2.12
CA PRO A 319 -6.27 -16.91 -0.81
C PRO A 319 -6.31 -17.98 0.29
N GLY A 320 -5.20 -18.12 1.03
CA GLY A 320 -5.08 -19.11 2.13
C GLY A 320 -4.90 -20.56 1.70
N ASP A 321 -4.92 -20.86 0.40
CA ASP A 321 -4.79 -22.20 -0.14
C ASP A 321 -3.33 -22.50 -0.54
N VAL A 322 -2.67 -23.33 0.27
CA VAL A 322 -1.26 -23.71 0.07
C VAL A 322 -1.06 -24.52 -1.20
N ASP A 323 -1.99 -25.40 -1.57
CA ASP A 323 -1.85 -26.32 -2.71
C ASP A 323 -1.95 -25.53 -4.04
N THR A 324 -2.88 -24.60 -4.15
CA THR A 324 -2.97 -23.71 -5.32
C THR A 324 -1.76 -22.77 -5.40
N LEU A 325 -1.23 -22.30 -4.26
CA LEU A 325 -0.02 -21.49 -4.21
C LEU A 325 1.21 -22.29 -4.68
N VAL A 326 1.37 -23.52 -4.25
CA VAL A 326 2.43 -24.43 -4.74
C VAL A 326 2.30 -24.59 -6.25
N SER A 327 1.11 -24.94 -6.74
CA SER A 327 0.86 -25.17 -8.17
C SER A 327 1.18 -23.92 -9.00
N ALA A 328 0.80 -22.73 -8.52
CA ALA A 328 1.07 -21.47 -9.21
C ALA A 328 2.58 -21.13 -9.24
N ILE A 329 3.29 -21.35 -8.14
CA ILE A 329 4.75 -21.13 -8.08
C ILE A 329 5.46 -22.11 -9.01
N GLU A 330 5.14 -23.40 -8.97
CA GLU A 330 5.77 -24.41 -9.81
C GLU A 330 5.49 -24.16 -11.30
N ALA A 331 4.28 -23.76 -11.67
CA ALA A 331 3.94 -23.40 -13.06
C ALA A 331 4.86 -22.32 -13.62
N VAL A 332 5.20 -21.30 -12.82
CA VAL A 332 6.12 -20.23 -13.23
C VAL A 332 7.55 -20.72 -13.28
N LEU A 333 7.99 -21.51 -12.31
CA LEU A 333 9.38 -21.99 -12.22
C LEU A 333 9.72 -23.06 -13.28
N ASP A 334 8.74 -23.89 -13.66
CA ASP A 334 8.93 -25.01 -14.60
C ASP A 334 8.68 -24.64 -16.06
N ASN A 335 8.03 -23.48 -16.31
CA ASN A 335 7.68 -23.06 -17.65
C ASN A 335 8.27 -21.66 -17.98
N PRO A 336 9.47 -21.60 -18.57
CA PRO A 336 10.11 -20.32 -18.97
C PRO A 336 9.26 -19.50 -19.94
N ASN A 337 8.47 -20.15 -20.80
CA ASN A 337 7.58 -19.44 -21.73
C ASN A 337 6.43 -18.73 -20.97
N MET A 338 5.86 -19.40 -19.96
CA MET A 338 4.87 -18.79 -19.10
C MET A 338 5.48 -17.60 -18.34
N ALA A 339 6.63 -17.78 -17.71
CA ALA A 339 7.33 -16.70 -17.01
C ALA A 339 7.57 -15.49 -17.93
N SER A 340 8.04 -15.72 -19.15
CA SER A 340 8.26 -14.66 -20.15
C SER A 340 6.95 -13.99 -20.57
N SER A 341 5.86 -14.75 -20.74
CA SER A 341 4.55 -14.21 -21.07
C SER A 341 3.99 -13.33 -19.95
N LEU A 342 4.16 -13.74 -18.69
CA LEU A 342 3.77 -12.93 -17.52
C LEU A 342 4.55 -11.63 -17.44
N VAL A 343 5.85 -11.65 -17.72
CA VAL A 343 6.68 -10.43 -17.78
C VAL A 343 6.19 -9.50 -18.87
N ALA A 344 5.95 -10.01 -20.09
CA ALA A 344 5.44 -9.20 -21.19
C ALA A 344 4.05 -8.58 -20.88
N ALA A 345 3.17 -9.37 -20.27
CA ALA A 345 1.86 -8.87 -19.81
C ALA A 345 2.04 -7.82 -18.69
N GLY A 346 3.03 -7.98 -17.82
CA GLY A 346 3.40 -7.00 -16.79
C GLY A 346 3.86 -5.68 -17.38
N ASP A 347 4.67 -5.71 -18.43
CA ASP A 347 5.13 -4.52 -19.14
C ASP A 347 3.94 -3.73 -19.74
N GLU A 348 3.00 -4.43 -20.38
CA GLU A 348 1.77 -3.82 -20.89
C GLU A 348 0.94 -3.25 -19.72
N ARG A 349 0.80 -4.01 -18.64
CA ARG A 349 -0.04 -3.62 -17.50
C ARG A 349 0.44 -2.34 -16.82
N LEU A 350 1.76 -2.14 -16.71
CA LEU A 350 2.36 -0.93 -16.11
C LEU A 350 1.94 0.36 -16.83
N THR A 351 1.66 0.33 -18.13
CA THR A 351 1.22 1.51 -18.89
C THR A 351 -0.13 2.07 -18.42
N HIS A 352 -0.91 1.27 -17.70
CA HIS A 352 -2.20 1.69 -17.15
C HIS A 352 -2.09 2.50 -15.86
N PHE A 353 -0.93 2.52 -15.20
CA PHE A 353 -0.75 3.14 -13.89
C PHE A 353 0.19 4.34 -13.96
N SER A 354 -0.37 5.54 -14.06
CA SER A 354 0.36 6.80 -14.13
C SER A 354 0.10 7.66 -12.90
N TRP A 355 1.14 8.09 -12.22
CA TRP A 355 1.03 9.03 -11.11
C TRP A 355 0.49 10.40 -11.55
N ASP A 356 0.75 10.83 -12.79
CA ASP A 356 0.21 12.09 -13.30
C ASP A 356 -1.30 12.00 -13.46
N ARG A 357 -1.79 10.95 -14.12
CA ARG A 357 -3.24 10.68 -14.24
C ARG A 357 -3.89 10.55 -12.87
N SER A 358 -3.31 9.76 -11.98
CA SER A 358 -3.79 9.57 -10.61
C SER A 358 -3.92 10.89 -9.85
N THR A 359 -2.94 11.79 -10.02
CA THR A 359 -2.98 13.11 -9.38
C THR A 359 -4.03 14.02 -10.02
N ASP A 360 -4.18 14.00 -11.34
CA ASP A 360 -5.19 14.81 -12.04
C ASP A 360 -6.62 14.38 -11.66
N GLU A 361 -6.88 13.07 -11.54
CA GLU A 361 -8.15 12.53 -11.07
C GLU A 361 -8.42 12.92 -9.59
N LEU A 362 -7.39 12.90 -8.73
CA LEU A 362 -7.51 13.36 -7.34
C LEU A 362 -7.81 14.86 -7.26
N VAL A 363 -7.19 15.67 -8.11
CA VAL A 363 -7.47 17.12 -8.22
C VAL A 363 -8.91 17.36 -8.66
N ALA A 364 -9.39 16.64 -9.67
CA ALA A 364 -10.77 16.74 -10.11
C ALA A 364 -11.76 16.37 -8.98
N LEU A 365 -11.43 15.36 -8.15
CA LEU A 365 -12.24 15.06 -6.96
C LEU A 365 -12.23 16.20 -5.94
N PHE A 366 -11.09 16.84 -5.72
CA PHE A 366 -10.99 18.01 -4.82
C PHE A 366 -11.86 19.17 -5.29
N GLU A 367 -11.86 19.46 -6.60
CA GLU A 367 -12.70 20.49 -7.21
C GLU A 367 -14.19 20.17 -7.04
N LEU A 368 -14.60 18.91 -7.29
CA LEU A 368 -15.97 18.45 -7.05
C LEU A 368 -16.39 18.60 -5.58
N ALA A 369 -15.52 18.23 -4.66
CA ALA A 369 -15.80 18.31 -3.23
C ALA A 369 -15.96 19.77 -2.76
N CYS A 370 -15.14 20.68 -3.28
CA CYS A 370 -15.24 22.12 -3.02
C CYS A 370 -16.55 22.69 -3.60
N ALA A 371 -16.88 22.37 -4.86
CA ALA A 371 -18.08 22.85 -5.52
C ALA A 371 -19.38 22.36 -4.85
N ALA A 372 -19.41 21.15 -4.35
CA ALA A 372 -20.57 20.59 -3.65
C ALA A 372 -20.83 21.23 -2.28
N ARG A 373 -19.91 22.02 -1.75
CA ARG A 373 -20.03 22.73 -0.47
C ARG A 373 -20.39 24.20 -0.62
N ALA A 374 -20.12 24.79 -1.78
CA ALA A 374 -20.46 26.19 -2.12
C ALA A 374 -21.97 26.35 -2.33
#